data_d1143ac28baf2fbd1411bb5e0f619483
#
_entry.id   d1143ac28baf2fbd1411bb5e0f619483
#
_cell.length_a   1.000
_cell.length_b   1.000
_cell.length_c   1.000
_cell.angle_alpha   90.00
_cell.angle_beta   90.00
_cell.angle_gamma   90.00
#
_symmetry.space_group_name_H-M   'P 1'
#
loop_
_entity.id
_entity.type
_entity.pdbx_description
1 polymer ?
#
loop_
_entity_poly.entity_id
_entity_poly.type
_entity_poly.pdbx_seq_one_letter_code
_entity_poly.pdbx_strand_id
1 'polypeptide(L)'
;VWEISVGLKYHLGCSNGKHYFTKVKPYDQQEVDILNEKINELHSQVGKNTEALEEAARKVTELKTALDKCRNQEPKIVKDTIDNSRKTLESVITFRQGRTTVDNSQLPNVERIATYLKNHKEASVVIKGYASPEGSVEVNDRIARQRAEIVKKMLVNRYGIAEERIVAEGQGVGNMFEEPDWNRVSICTINARTESRNR
;
A
#
# COMPACT_ATOMS: atom_id res chain seq x y z
N VAL A 1 33.61 -43.89 51.59
CA VAL A 1 34.84 -43.62 52.37
C VAL A 1 34.87 -42.10 52.55
N TRP A 2 34.74 -41.69 53.85
CA TRP A 2 34.81 -40.27 54.17
C TRP A 2 36.24 -39.95 54.61
N GLU A 3 36.95 -39.11 53.83
CA GLU A 3 38.24 -38.54 54.28
C GLU A 3 38.00 -37.16 54.89
N ILE A 4 38.27 -37.02 56.16
CA ILE A 4 38.27 -35.73 56.86
C ILE A 4 39.75 -35.33 57.02
N SER A 5 40.23 -34.39 56.21
CA SER A 5 41.55 -33.82 56.39
C SER A 5 41.45 -32.53 57.23
N VAL A 6 42.09 -32.50 58.37
CA VAL A 6 42.23 -31.31 59.21
C VAL A 6 43.63 -30.73 59.01
N GLY A 7 43.69 -29.58 58.35
CA GLY A 7 44.93 -28.84 58.16
C GLY A 7 45.14 -27.75 59.18
N LEU A 8 46.24 -27.76 59.89
CA LEU A 8 46.64 -26.70 60.79
C LEU A 8 47.63 -25.75 60.13
N LYS A 9 47.16 -24.52 59.80
CA LYS A 9 48.01 -23.46 59.25
C LYS A 9 48.51 -22.56 60.35
N TYR A 10 49.81 -22.64 60.65
CA TYR A 10 50.46 -21.81 61.64
C TYR A 10 51.08 -20.57 60.96
N HIS A 11 50.68 -19.39 61.38
CA HIS A 11 51.33 -18.14 60.95
C HIS A 11 52.34 -17.67 62.01
N LEU A 12 53.62 -17.83 61.68
CA LEU A 12 54.75 -17.25 62.42
C LEU A 12 54.97 -15.81 61.91
N GLY A 13 54.40 -14.83 62.53
CA GLY A 13 54.63 -13.42 62.34
C GLY A 13 53.87 -12.58 63.29
N CYS A 14 54.49 -11.54 63.86
CA CYS A 14 54.05 -10.64 64.90
C CYS A 14 52.59 -10.75 65.28
N SER A 15 52.28 -11.68 66.15
CA SER A 15 50.94 -11.96 66.65
C SER A 15 50.65 -11.05 67.80
N ASN A 16 49.61 -10.26 67.76
CA ASN A 16 49.02 -9.53 68.87
C ASN A 16 48.13 -10.43 69.72
N GLY A 17 48.46 -11.75 69.80
CA GLY A 17 47.89 -12.71 70.75
C GLY A 17 46.46 -13.18 70.48
N LYS A 18 45.88 -12.86 69.30
CA LYS A 18 44.53 -13.32 68.97
C LYS A 18 44.59 -14.38 67.89
N HIS A 19 44.41 -15.63 68.22
CA HIS A 19 44.28 -16.74 67.28
C HIS A 19 42.82 -16.93 66.92
N TYR A 20 42.47 -16.67 65.65
CA TYR A 20 41.11 -16.94 65.15
C TYR A 20 41.12 -18.27 64.37
N PHE A 21 40.37 -19.23 64.89
CA PHE A 21 40.05 -20.44 64.10
C PHE A 21 38.83 -20.16 63.29
N THR A 22 39.02 -20.04 61.96
CA THR A 22 37.91 -19.99 61.07
C THR A 22 37.40 -21.40 60.79
N LYS A 23 36.17 -21.70 61.15
CA LYS A 23 35.52 -22.96 60.76
C LYS A 23 35.39 -22.93 59.23
N VAL A 24 36.18 -23.73 58.54
CA VAL A 24 35.96 -24.00 57.13
C VAL A 24 34.72 -24.90 57.05
N LYS A 25 33.68 -24.44 56.37
CA LYS A 25 32.52 -25.27 56.08
C LYS A 25 32.98 -26.49 55.27
N PRO A 26 32.56 -27.70 55.62
CA PRO A 26 32.87 -28.85 54.80
C PRO A 26 32.27 -28.61 53.39
N TYR A 27 33.02 -29.01 52.42
CA TYR A 27 32.64 -28.93 51.01
C TYR A 27 31.41 -29.82 50.77
N ASP A 28 30.29 -29.22 50.31
CA ASP A 28 29.10 -29.94 49.96
C ASP A 28 29.12 -30.28 48.46
N GLN A 29 29.36 -31.53 48.11
CA GLN A 29 29.45 -32.00 46.74
C GLN A 29 28.13 -31.79 46.01
N GLN A 30 26.98 -31.91 46.68
CA GLN A 30 25.67 -31.74 46.07
C GLN A 30 25.42 -30.27 45.65
N GLU A 31 25.87 -29.31 46.48
CA GLU A 31 25.75 -27.89 46.14
C GLU A 31 26.62 -27.51 44.91
N VAL A 32 27.78 -28.13 44.81
CA VAL A 32 28.67 -27.93 43.64
C VAL A 32 28.12 -28.56 42.37
N ASP A 33 27.53 -29.72 42.48
CA ASP A 33 26.91 -30.38 41.32
C ASP A 33 25.73 -29.58 40.79
N ILE A 34 24.87 -29.05 41.69
CA ILE A 34 23.76 -28.14 41.32
C ILE A 34 24.30 -26.85 40.65
N LEU A 35 25.37 -26.26 41.21
CA LEU A 35 25.99 -25.07 40.62
C LEU A 35 26.58 -25.34 39.25
N ASN A 36 27.23 -26.50 39.06
CA ASN A 36 27.78 -26.91 37.78
C ASN A 36 26.66 -27.15 36.71
N GLU A 37 25.55 -27.78 37.11
CA GLU A 37 24.39 -27.92 36.21
C GLU A 37 23.87 -26.54 35.77
N LYS A 38 23.74 -25.63 36.72
CA LYS A 38 23.27 -24.27 36.41
C LYS A 38 24.24 -23.49 35.54
N ILE A 39 25.54 -23.65 35.74
CA ILE A 39 26.58 -23.08 34.85
C ILE A 39 26.45 -23.64 33.44
N ASN A 40 26.27 -24.95 33.29
CA ASN A 40 26.11 -25.58 32.01
C ASN A 40 24.83 -25.14 31.29
N GLU A 41 23.73 -24.98 32.01
CA GLU A 41 22.49 -24.44 31.50
C GLU A 41 22.65 -22.99 31.01
N LEU A 42 23.27 -22.14 31.81
CA LEU A 42 23.57 -20.76 31.46
C LEU A 42 24.49 -20.66 30.24
N HIS A 43 25.53 -21.50 30.18
CA HIS A 43 26.39 -21.55 28.98
C HIS A 43 25.63 -21.93 27.72
N SER A 44 24.71 -22.89 27.82
CA SER A 44 23.83 -23.26 26.70
C SER A 44 22.92 -22.11 26.28
N GLN A 45 22.35 -21.38 27.25
CA GLN A 45 21.50 -20.20 26.96
C GLN A 45 22.31 -19.06 26.34
N VAL A 46 23.52 -18.80 26.84
CA VAL A 46 24.43 -17.80 26.24
C VAL A 46 24.78 -18.19 24.80
N GLY A 47 25.10 -19.46 24.54
CA GLY A 47 25.36 -19.95 23.19
C GLY A 47 24.18 -19.68 22.23
N LYS A 48 22.95 -20.04 22.62
CA LYS A 48 21.76 -19.79 21.82
C LYS A 48 21.50 -18.29 21.59
N ASN A 49 21.72 -17.48 22.61
CA ASN A 49 21.55 -16.03 22.52
C ASN A 49 22.61 -15.37 21.62
N THR A 50 23.85 -15.89 21.63
CA THR A 50 24.90 -15.39 20.74
C THR A 50 24.62 -15.74 19.29
N GLU A 51 24.16 -16.95 18.99
CA GLU A 51 23.72 -17.33 17.64
C GLU A 51 22.55 -16.47 17.15
N ALA A 52 21.54 -16.23 17.99
CA ALA A 52 20.42 -15.37 17.65
C ALA A 52 20.85 -13.91 17.40
N LEU A 53 21.80 -13.40 18.18
CA LEU A 53 22.37 -12.06 18.00
C LEU A 53 23.15 -11.95 16.67
N GLU A 54 23.94 -12.96 16.32
CA GLU A 54 24.64 -12.99 15.04
C GLU A 54 23.67 -13.04 13.85
N GLU A 55 22.61 -13.84 13.94
CA GLU A 55 21.58 -13.90 12.91
C GLU A 55 20.85 -12.55 12.77
N ALA A 56 20.50 -11.92 13.88
CA ALA A 56 19.88 -10.59 13.88
C ALA A 56 20.82 -9.53 13.28
N ALA A 57 22.11 -9.58 13.61
CA ALA A 57 23.13 -8.68 13.06
C ALA A 57 23.27 -8.86 11.53
N ARG A 58 23.26 -10.09 11.04
CA ARG A 58 23.26 -10.37 9.59
C ARG A 58 22.02 -9.78 8.90
N LYS A 59 20.83 -9.98 9.48
CA LYS A 59 19.59 -9.40 8.95
C LYS A 59 19.61 -7.87 8.93
N VAL A 60 20.15 -7.25 9.96
CA VAL A 60 20.31 -5.78 10.03
C VAL A 60 21.25 -5.27 8.94
N THR A 61 22.37 -5.95 8.70
CA THR A 61 23.30 -5.56 7.62
C THR A 61 22.68 -5.75 6.25
N GLU A 62 21.96 -6.83 6.03
CA GLU A 62 21.23 -7.09 4.78
C GLU A 62 20.15 -6.04 4.52
N LEU A 63 19.35 -5.72 5.52
CA LEU A 63 18.32 -4.68 5.43
C LEU A 63 18.94 -3.29 5.19
N LYS A 64 20.07 -2.97 5.82
CA LYS A 64 20.77 -1.71 5.57
C LYS A 64 21.27 -1.63 4.12
N THR A 65 21.87 -2.69 3.61
CA THR A 65 22.35 -2.72 2.21
C THR A 65 21.18 -2.64 1.22
N ALA A 66 20.06 -3.29 1.51
CA ALA A 66 18.85 -3.19 0.70
C ALA A 66 18.25 -1.77 0.74
N LEU A 67 18.23 -1.14 1.90
CA LEU A 67 17.75 0.23 2.09
C LEU A 67 18.66 1.24 1.37
N ASP A 68 19.97 1.10 1.48
CA ASP A 68 20.94 1.94 0.76
C ASP A 68 20.82 1.76 -0.76
N LYS A 69 20.61 0.52 -1.21
CA LYS A 69 20.34 0.23 -2.62
C LYS A 69 19.04 0.87 -3.11
N CYS A 70 17.99 0.84 -2.28
CA CYS A 70 16.72 1.48 -2.58
C CYS A 70 16.82 3.01 -2.55
N ARG A 71 17.61 3.57 -1.62
CA ARG A 71 17.84 5.01 -1.46
C ARG A 71 18.72 5.58 -2.58
N ASN A 72 19.72 4.82 -3.02
CA ASN A 72 20.64 5.21 -4.10
C ASN A 72 20.15 4.82 -5.50
N GLN A 73 19.04 4.06 -5.61
CA GLN A 73 18.30 4.05 -6.85
C GLN A 73 17.77 5.49 -6.99
N GLU A 74 18.35 6.22 -7.96
CA GLU A 74 17.68 7.42 -8.45
C GLU A 74 16.20 7.06 -8.57
N PRO A 75 15.29 7.91 -8.01
CA PRO A 75 13.89 7.66 -8.23
C PRO A 75 13.81 7.42 -9.74
N LYS A 76 13.49 6.21 -10.16
CA LYS A 76 12.89 6.04 -11.46
C LYS A 76 11.65 6.94 -11.31
N ILE A 77 11.87 8.22 -11.62
CA ILE A 77 10.81 9.02 -12.18
C ILE A 77 10.41 8.09 -13.32
N VAL A 78 9.37 7.29 -13.11
CA VAL A 78 8.50 6.92 -14.18
C VAL A 78 8.14 8.32 -14.66
N LYS A 79 8.95 8.85 -15.57
CA LYS A 79 8.41 9.67 -16.60
C LYS A 79 7.43 8.69 -17.23
N ASP A 80 6.24 8.55 -16.62
CA ASP A 80 5.06 8.63 -17.41
C ASP A 80 5.42 9.87 -18.22
N THR A 81 6.00 9.65 -19.36
CA THR A 81 5.74 10.47 -20.50
C THR A 81 4.23 10.48 -20.49
N ILE A 82 3.65 11.38 -19.66
CA ILE A 82 2.40 12.00 -19.97
C ILE A 82 2.72 12.43 -21.38
N ASP A 83 2.35 11.54 -22.29
CA ASP A 83 2.41 11.82 -23.70
C ASP A 83 1.51 13.05 -23.80
N ASN A 84 2.12 14.23 -23.67
CA ASN A 84 1.44 15.51 -23.68
C ASN A 84 0.78 15.72 -25.05
N SER A 85 0.99 14.74 -25.96
CA SER A 85 0.33 14.64 -27.25
C SER A 85 -1.13 14.20 -27.14
N ARG A 86 -1.57 13.64 -26.00
CA ARG A 86 -2.97 13.26 -25.74
C ARG A 86 -3.40 13.74 -24.36
N LYS A 87 -3.74 15.02 -24.25
CA LYS A 87 -4.48 15.50 -23.09
C LYS A 87 -5.87 14.90 -23.13
N THR A 88 -6.02 13.72 -22.54
CA THR A 88 -7.34 13.12 -22.30
C THR A 88 -7.93 13.79 -21.07
N LEU A 89 -8.95 14.59 -21.25
CA LEU A 89 -9.76 15.10 -20.16
C LEU A 89 -10.90 14.12 -19.91
N GLU A 90 -10.97 13.59 -18.71
CA GLU A 90 -12.06 12.73 -18.29
C GLU A 90 -13.02 13.49 -17.34
N SER A 91 -14.30 13.22 -17.50
CA SER A 91 -15.33 13.71 -16.59
C SER A 91 -16.35 12.60 -16.34
N VAL A 92 -16.69 12.43 -15.06
CA VAL A 92 -17.64 11.42 -14.61
C VAL A 92 -18.95 12.09 -14.23
N ILE A 93 -20.05 11.54 -14.77
CA ILE A 93 -21.42 11.99 -14.49
C ILE A 93 -22.13 10.85 -13.77
N THR A 94 -22.55 11.06 -12.54
CA THR A 94 -23.23 10.06 -11.72
C THR A 94 -24.75 10.11 -11.90
N PHE A 95 -25.41 8.95 -11.75
CA PHE A 95 -26.86 8.81 -11.86
C PHE A 95 -27.43 8.15 -10.60
N ARG A 96 -28.66 8.50 -10.27
CA ARG A 96 -29.41 7.81 -9.21
C ARG A 96 -29.84 6.41 -9.69
N GLN A 97 -30.11 5.54 -8.74
CA GLN A 97 -30.59 4.18 -9.02
C GLN A 97 -31.83 4.20 -9.94
N GLY A 98 -31.80 3.36 -10.97
CA GLY A 98 -32.89 3.26 -11.95
C GLY A 98 -33.15 4.53 -12.77
N ARG A 99 -32.37 5.60 -12.61
CA ARG A 99 -32.54 6.86 -13.34
C ARG A 99 -31.52 6.98 -14.48
N THR A 100 -31.96 7.63 -15.55
CA THR A 100 -31.14 8.00 -16.71
C THR A 100 -31.07 9.52 -16.89
N THR A 101 -31.78 10.30 -16.05
CA THR A 101 -31.73 11.76 -16.08
C THR A 101 -30.54 12.29 -15.31
N VAL A 102 -29.86 13.29 -15.86
CA VAL A 102 -28.72 13.97 -15.20
C VAL A 102 -29.28 14.93 -14.16
N ASP A 103 -28.83 14.78 -12.91
CA ASP A 103 -29.20 15.69 -11.84
C ASP A 103 -28.54 17.07 -12.02
N ASN A 104 -29.17 18.11 -11.50
CA ASN A 104 -28.62 19.48 -11.55
C ASN A 104 -27.23 19.60 -10.91
N SER A 105 -26.93 18.80 -9.89
CA SER A 105 -25.61 18.72 -9.27
C SER A 105 -24.50 18.22 -10.20
N GLN A 106 -24.86 17.50 -11.27
CA GLN A 106 -23.92 16.96 -12.25
C GLN A 106 -23.74 17.87 -13.47
N LEU A 107 -24.56 18.91 -13.60
CA LEU A 107 -24.46 19.88 -14.72
C LEU A 107 -23.06 20.49 -14.87
N PRO A 108 -22.33 20.87 -13.79
CA PRO A 108 -20.98 21.39 -13.91
C PRO A 108 -20.01 20.42 -14.59
N ASN A 109 -20.18 19.11 -14.41
CA ASN A 109 -19.37 18.08 -15.04
C ASN A 109 -19.62 18.03 -16.56
N VAL A 110 -20.89 18.17 -16.99
CA VAL A 110 -21.26 18.22 -18.42
C VAL A 110 -20.77 19.54 -19.03
N GLU A 111 -20.94 20.66 -18.31
CA GLU A 111 -20.51 21.99 -18.77
C GLU A 111 -19.01 22.05 -18.98
N ARG A 112 -18.21 21.42 -18.10
CA ARG A 112 -16.75 21.35 -18.25
C ARG A 112 -16.36 20.70 -19.58
N ILE A 113 -17.04 19.61 -19.97
CA ILE A 113 -16.81 18.93 -21.26
C ILE A 113 -17.21 19.85 -22.41
N ALA A 114 -18.40 20.44 -22.33
CA ALA A 114 -18.90 21.34 -23.36
C ALA A 114 -17.99 22.53 -23.59
N THR A 115 -17.49 23.15 -22.51
CA THR A 115 -16.56 24.27 -22.56
C THR A 115 -15.23 23.87 -23.22
N TYR A 116 -14.71 22.69 -22.87
CA TYR A 116 -13.49 22.19 -23.51
C TYR A 116 -13.71 21.96 -25.01
N LEU A 117 -14.81 21.30 -25.41
CA LEU A 117 -15.14 21.04 -26.82
C LEU A 117 -15.38 22.33 -27.62
N LYS A 118 -15.93 23.39 -27.00
CA LYS A 118 -16.10 24.71 -27.63
C LYS A 118 -14.76 25.38 -27.92
N ASN A 119 -13.84 25.25 -26.98
CA ASN A 119 -12.51 25.87 -27.09
C ASN A 119 -11.56 25.07 -28.02
N HIS A 120 -11.83 23.78 -28.23
CA HIS A 120 -11.03 22.87 -29.06
C HIS A 120 -11.90 22.24 -30.13
N LYS A 121 -11.96 22.89 -31.29
CA LYS A 121 -12.85 22.47 -32.39
C LYS A 121 -12.52 21.09 -32.95
N GLU A 122 -11.25 20.67 -32.88
CA GLU A 122 -10.76 19.38 -33.38
C GLU A 122 -10.96 18.23 -32.36
N ALA A 123 -11.31 18.53 -31.11
CA ALA A 123 -11.51 17.53 -30.11
C ALA A 123 -12.84 16.81 -30.27
N SER A 124 -12.87 15.52 -30.00
CA SER A 124 -14.06 14.67 -29.93
C SER A 124 -14.22 14.08 -28.53
N VAL A 125 -15.41 13.66 -28.18
CA VAL A 125 -15.72 13.01 -26.90
C VAL A 125 -16.34 11.64 -27.11
N VAL A 126 -15.86 10.66 -26.35
CA VAL A 126 -16.48 9.34 -26.23
C VAL A 126 -17.15 9.25 -24.86
N ILE A 127 -18.45 8.96 -24.86
CA ILE A 127 -19.28 8.83 -23.66
C ILE A 127 -19.59 7.36 -23.46
N LYS A 128 -19.07 6.77 -22.40
CA LYS A 128 -19.35 5.38 -22.01
C LYS A 128 -20.30 5.37 -20.82
N GLY A 129 -21.51 4.86 -21.00
CA GLY A 129 -22.49 4.72 -19.96
C GLY A 129 -22.41 3.36 -19.29
N TYR A 130 -22.58 3.33 -17.97
CA TYR A 130 -22.54 2.12 -17.15
C TYR A 130 -23.75 2.03 -16.22
N ALA A 131 -24.09 0.80 -15.87
CA ALA A 131 -25.12 0.48 -14.87
C ALA A 131 -24.50 -0.25 -13.68
N SER A 132 -25.18 -0.20 -12.51
CA SER A 132 -24.83 -1.07 -11.38
C SER A 132 -25.29 -2.52 -11.65
N PRO A 133 -24.69 -3.52 -10.98
CA PRO A 133 -24.97 -4.95 -11.25
C PRO A 133 -26.39 -5.40 -10.83
N GLU A 134 -27.21 -4.50 -10.36
CA GLU A 134 -28.58 -4.77 -9.92
C GLU A 134 -29.52 -4.96 -11.14
N GLY A 135 -30.25 -6.07 -11.18
CA GLY A 135 -31.20 -6.36 -12.25
C GLY A 135 -30.67 -7.30 -13.35
N SER A 136 -31.45 -7.45 -14.43
CA SER A 136 -31.04 -8.31 -15.54
C SER A 136 -30.05 -7.62 -16.47
N VAL A 137 -29.26 -8.40 -17.20
CA VAL A 137 -28.24 -7.90 -18.15
C VAL A 137 -28.89 -7.00 -19.19
N GLU A 138 -30.04 -7.41 -19.75
CA GLU A 138 -30.75 -6.65 -20.80
C GLU A 138 -31.22 -5.28 -20.29
N VAL A 139 -31.67 -5.22 -19.03
CA VAL A 139 -32.09 -3.97 -18.39
C VAL A 139 -30.89 -3.05 -18.17
N ASN A 140 -29.78 -3.62 -17.70
CA ASN A 140 -28.57 -2.86 -17.44
C ASN A 140 -27.93 -2.32 -18.73
N ASP A 141 -27.92 -3.10 -19.80
CA ASP A 141 -27.44 -2.65 -21.11
C ASP A 141 -28.30 -1.50 -21.67
N ARG A 142 -29.61 -1.59 -21.49
CA ARG A 142 -30.53 -0.51 -21.89
C ARG A 142 -30.29 0.76 -21.08
N ILE A 143 -30.16 0.64 -19.74
CA ILE A 143 -29.90 1.78 -18.86
C ILE A 143 -28.54 2.41 -19.18
N ALA A 144 -27.50 1.62 -19.38
CA ALA A 144 -26.17 2.09 -19.72
C ALA A 144 -26.19 2.90 -21.02
N ARG A 145 -26.84 2.38 -22.04
CA ARG A 145 -27.01 3.07 -23.33
C ARG A 145 -27.80 4.36 -23.17
N GLN A 146 -28.92 4.33 -22.47
CA GLN A 146 -29.74 5.53 -22.23
C GLN A 146 -28.98 6.61 -21.46
N ARG A 147 -28.12 6.25 -20.50
CA ARG A 147 -27.27 7.19 -19.78
C ARG A 147 -26.26 7.88 -20.69
N ALA A 148 -25.59 7.14 -21.57
CA ALA A 148 -24.70 7.74 -22.55
C ALA A 148 -25.45 8.67 -23.52
N GLU A 149 -26.60 8.22 -24.03
CA GLU A 149 -27.43 8.99 -24.95
C GLU A 149 -27.99 10.29 -24.35
N ILE A 150 -28.38 10.30 -23.09
CA ILE A 150 -28.91 11.53 -22.46
C ILE A 150 -27.82 12.59 -22.29
N VAL A 151 -26.59 12.18 -21.99
CA VAL A 151 -25.44 13.08 -21.91
C VAL A 151 -25.11 13.62 -23.31
N LYS A 152 -25.11 12.78 -24.35
CA LYS A 152 -24.96 13.20 -25.75
C LYS A 152 -26.02 14.24 -26.14
N LYS A 153 -27.29 13.95 -25.90
CA LYS A 153 -28.39 14.87 -26.18
C LYS A 153 -28.24 16.20 -25.45
N MET A 154 -27.74 16.17 -24.23
CA MET A 154 -27.50 17.39 -23.46
C MET A 154 -26.37 18.23 -24.08
N LEU A 155 -25.26 17.61 -24.48
CA LEU A 155 -24.15 18.30 -25.15
C LEU A 155 -24.59 18.91 -26.50
N VAL A 156 -25.43 18.21 -27.26
CA VAL A 156 -25.96 18.71 -28.54
C VAL A 156 -26.99 19.83 -28.31
N ASN A 157 -28.07 19.54 -27.55
CA ASN A 157 -29.23 20.42 -27.50
C ASN A 157 -29.02 21.64 -26.61
N ARG A 158 -28.31 21.48 -25.46
CA ARG A 158 -28.13 22.57 -24.51
C ARG A 158 -26.85 23.36 -24.77
N TYR A 159 -25.79 22.68 -25.19
CA TYR A 159 -24.47 23.32 -25.34
C TYR A 159 -24.07 23.56 -26.80
N GLY A 160 -24.82 23.04 -27.77
CA GLY A 160 -24.60 23.27 -29.20
C GLY A 160 -23.35 22.60 -29.78
N ILE A 161 -22.93 21.46 -29.19
CA ILE A 161 -21.82 20.68 -29.72
C ILE A 161 -22.30 19.85 -30.92
N ALA A 162 -21.52 19.83 -32.01
CA ALA A 162 -21.86 19.04 -33.19
C ALA A 162 -21.93 17.54 -32.89
N GLU A 163 -22.99 16.88 -33.32
CA GLU A 163 -23.25 15.46 -33.01
C GLU A 163 -22.14 14.53 -33.49
N GLU A 164 -21.51 14.86 -34.63
CA GLU A 164 -20.42 14.12 -35.26
C GLU A 164 -19.17 14.00 -34.35
N ARG A 165 -19.06 14.90 -33.40
CA ARG A 165 -17.94 14.94 -32.44
C ARG A 165 -18.22 14.15 -31.17
N ILE A 166 -19.39 13.53 -31.06
CA ILE A 166 -19.85 12.86 -29.82
C ILE A 166 -20.22 11.42 -30.15
N VAL A 167 -19.49 10.48 -29.59
CA VAL A 167 -19.78 9.04 -29.64
C VAL A 167 -20.39 8.64 -28.30
N ALA A 168 -21.55 7.99 -28.31
CA ALA A 168 -22.21 7.50 -27.08
C ALA A 168 -22.37 5.99 -27.15
N GLU A 169 -21.83 5.29 -26.13
CA GLU A 169 -21.82 3.83 -26.04
C GLU A 169 -22.33 3.37 -24.67
N GLY A 170 -23.20 2.36 -24.66
CA GLY A 170 -23.55 1.64 -23.44
C GLY A 170 -22.62 0.46 -23.23
N GLN A 171 -22.01 0.38 -22.06
CA GLN A 171 -21.05 -0.68 -21.71
C GLN A 171 -21.67 -1.74 -20.77
N GLY A 172 -22.98 -1.63 -20.46
CA GLY A 172 -23.66 -2.55 -19.55
C GLY A 172 -23.25 -2.34 -18.09
N VAL A 173 -22.98 -3.43 -17.40
CA VAL A 173 -22.61 -3.39 -15.96
C VAL A 173 -21.18 -2.90 -15.80
N GLY A 174 -20.99 -1.85 -15.00
CA GLY A 174 -19.67 -1.34 -14.62
C GLY A 174 -19.06 -2.14 -13.47
N ASN A 175 -17.74 -2.26 -13.51
CA ASN A 175 -16.93 -2.90 -12.47
C ASN A 175 -15.70 -2.05 -12.09
N MET A 176 -15.79 -0.75 -12.29
CA MET A 176 -14.66 0.17 -12.07
C MET A 176 -14.46 0.53 -10.61
N PHE A 177 -15.53 0.46 -9.83
CA PHE A 177 -15.54 0.79 -8.41
C PHE A 177 -15.98 -0.41 -7.60
N GLU A 178 -15.38 -0.59 -6.40
CA GLU A 178 -15.73 -1.66 -5.47
C GLU A 178 -17.18 -1.58 -5.03
N GLU A 179 -17.65 -0.34 -4.80
CA GLU A 179 -19.03 -0.09 -4.39
C GLU A 179 -19.95 -0.14 -5.62
N PRO A 180 -20.91 -1.08 -5.67
CA PRO A 180 -21.79 -1.26 -6.84
C PRO A 180 -22.52 0.02 -7.24
N ASP A 181 -22.91 0.82 -6.25
CA ASP A 181 -23.62 2.08 -6.44
C ASP A 181 -22.84 3.12 -7.22
N TRP A 182 -21.51 3.09 -7.11
CA TRP A 182 -20.64 4.03 -7.81
C TRP A 182 -20.47 3.70 -9.30
N ASN A 183 -20.88 2.52 -9.73
CA ASN A 183 -20.86 2.14 -11.14
C ASN A 183 -22.06 2.70 -11.95
N ARG A 184 -22.93 3.49 -11.32
CA ARG A 184 -24.03 4.21 -12.02
C ARG A 184 -23.54 5.50 -12.62
N VAL A 185 -22.71 5.42 -13.66
CA VAL A 185 -21.99 6.57 -14.22
C VAL A 185 -22.01 6.61 -15.76
N SER A 186 -21.77 7.79 -16.30
CA SER A 186 -21.28 7.98 -17.66
C SER A 186 -19.92 8.63 -17.61
N ILE A 187 -18.91 7.97 -18.17
CA ILE A 187 -17.55 8.48 -18.29
C ILE A 187 -17.41 9.13 -19.67
N CYS A 188 -17.05 10.39 -19.65
CA CYS A 188 -16.79 11.17 -20.86
C CYS A 188 -15.29 11.35 -21.01
N THR A 189 -14.71 10.72 -22.00
CA THR A 189 -13.28 10.82 -22.35
C THR A 189 -13.11 11.70 -23.59
N ILE A 190 -12.41 12.80 -23.44
CA ILE A 190 -12.13 13.71 -24.54
C ILE A 190 -10.82 13.29 -25.24
N ASN A 191 -10.88 13.06 -26.54
CA ASN A 191 -9.73 12.85 -27.39
C ASN A 191 -9.36 14.18 -28.06
N ALA A 192 -8.33 14.84 -27.54
CA ALA A 192 -7.74 15.99 -28.23
C ALA A 192 -6.73 15.49 -29.27
N ARG A 193 -6.98 15.72 -30.55
CA ARG A 193 -5.95 15.58 -31.58
C ARG A 193 -5.01 16.77 -31.45
N THR A 194 -3.84 16.57 -30.86
CA THR A 194 -2.79 17.57 -30.96
C THR A 194 -2.22 17.51 -32.37
N GLU A 195 -2.47 18.56 -33.17
CA GLU A 195 -1.65 18.78 -34.34
C GLU A 195 -0.20 18.92 -33.92
N SER A 196 0.66 18.04 -34.40
CA SER A 196 2.10 18.22 -34.31
C SER A 196 2.41 19.51 -35.12
N ARG A 197 2.65 20.60 -34.39
CA ARG A 197 3.29 21.79 -34.98
C ARG A 197 4.71 21.39 -35.36
N ASN A 198 4.86 20.93 -36.61
CA ASN A 198 6.16 20.96 -37.24
C ASN A 198 6.54 22.44 -37.44
N ARG A 199 7.49 22.87 -36.67
CA ARG A 199 8.34 24.02 -36.97
C ARG A 199 9.78 23.56 -37.01
#